data_a80d5ca398bc83e2d64299f886016e1d
#
_entry.id   a80d5ca398bc83e2d64299f886016e1d
#
_cell.length_a   1.000
_cell.length_b   1.000
_cell.length_c   1.000
_cell.angle_alpha   90.00
_cell.angle_beta   90.00
_cell.angle_gamma   90.00
#
_symmetry.space_group_name_H-M   'P 1'
#
loop_
_entity.id
_entity.type
_entity.pdbx_description
1 polymer ?
#
loop_
_entity_poly.entity_id
_entity_poly.type
_entity_poly.pdbx_seq_one_letter_code
_entity_poly.pdbx_strand_id
1 'polypeptide(L)'
;VLSFEGERHNALRLMRAAKDRFGPTNELGLFEMTEAGLVGVPDASQLFLTDRRTGVPGSVVVPTIEGQRPLLVELQALTNQVNASVPARRSAQGLDQGRLSMLLAVLERRARISLSGHEVYASVVGGVKLTEPGADLGMCLALVSAVSNIPLPADLVVIGEVGLAGEVRQVGHLARCLNEASRLGFTQ
;
A
#
# COMPACT_ATOMS: atom_id res chain seq x y z
N VAL A 1 11.61 -25.09 -7.85
CA VAL A 1 10.46 -24.66 -8.68
C VAL A 1 10.33 -23.15 -8.56
N LEU A 2 10.41 -22.46 -9.69
CA LEU A 2 10.19 -21.01 -9.77
C LEU A 2 8.77 -20.77 -10.29
N SER A 3 8.06 -19.82 -9.67
CA SER A 3 6.75 -19.35 -10.08
C SER A 3 6.84 -17.90 -10.52
N PHE A 4 6.23 -17.57 -11.65
CA PHE A 4 6.07 -16.19 -12.09
C PHE A 4 4.66 -15.72 -11.77
N GLU A 5 4.56 -14.61 -11.07
CA GLU A 5 3.32 -13.94 -10.75
C GLU A 5 3.32 -12.54 -11.40
N GLY A 6 2.19 -12.10 -11.90
CA GLY A 6 2.04 -10.77 -12.48
C GLY A 6 0.70 -10.62 -13.19
N GLU A 7 0.12 -9.44 -13.14
CA GLU A 7 -1.11 -9.13 -13.85
C GLU A 7 -0.81 -8.84 -15.34
N ARG A 8 -1.73 -9.22 -16.22
CA ARG A 8 -1.55 -9.09 -17.69
C ARG A 8 -1.34 -7.65 -18.17
N HIS A 9 -1.78 -6.68 -17.38
CA HIS A 9 -1.69 -5.25 -17.71
C HIS A 9 -0.55 -4.51 -17.00
N ASN A 10 0.25 -5.21 -16.19
CA ASN A 10 1.39 -4.63 -15.51
C ASN A 10 2.69 -5.15 -16.12
N ALA A 11 3.65 -4.26 -16.40
CA ALA A 11 4.96 -4.63 -16.92
C ALA A 11 5.79 -5.44 -15.90
N LEU A 12 5.46 -5.36 -14.60
CA LEU A 12 6.18 -6.04 -13.54
C LEU A 12 5.83 -7.52 -13.44
N ARG A 13 6.86 -8.32 -13.23
CA ARG A 13 6.77 -9.76 -12.97
C ARG A 13 7.52 -10.09 -11.67
N LEU A 14 6.82 -10.78 -10.78
CA LEU A 14 7.38 -11.33 -9.55
C LEU A 14 7.80 -12.77 -9.81
N MET A 15 9.04 -13.10 -9.54
CA MET A 15 9.54 -14.48 -9.59
C MET A 15 9.77 -14.96 -8.17
N ARG A 16 9.05 -15.99 -7.77
CA ARG A 16 9.17 -16.63 -6.45
C ARG A 16 9.77 -18.01 -6.54
N ALA A 17 10.63 -18.36 -5.59
CA ALA A 17 11.04 -19.73 -5.38
C ALA A 17 9.92 -20.49 -4.62
N ALA A 18 9.10 -21.27 -5.33
CA ALA A 18 8.00 -22.04 -4.74
C ALA A 18 8.49 -23.31 -4.02
N LYS A 19 9.58 -23.92 -4.47
CA LYS A 19 10.28 -25.05 -3.82
C LYS A 19 11.76 -24.97 -4.12
N ASP A 20 12.57 -24.97 -3.08
CA ASP A 20 14.02 -25.17 -3.18
C ASP A 20 14.44 -26.30 -2.22
N ARG A 21 15.31 -27.20 -2.70
CA ARG A 21 15.86 -28.28 -1.86
C ARG A 21 17.12 -27.86 -1.10
N PHE A 22 17.78 -26.80 -1.53
CA PHE A 22 19.12 -26.44 -1.10
C PHE A 22 19.24 -24.99 -0.61
N GLY A 23 18.16 -24.22 -0.61
CA GLY A 23 18.14 -22.81 -0.20
C GLY A 23 16.80 -22.32 0.32
N PRO A 24 16.74 -21.07 0.80
CA PRO A 24 15.51 -20.47 1.29
C PRO A 24 14.51 -20.24 0.14
N THR A 25 13.25 -20.57 0.37
CA THR A 25 12.15 -20.35 -0.59
C THR A 25 11.58 -18.93 -0.55
N ASN A 26 12.13 -18.06 0.29
CA ASN A 26 11.61 -16.71 0.53
C ASN A 26 12.29 -15.62 -0.32
N GLU A 27 13.04 -16.02 -1.34
CA GLU A 27 13.66 -15.07 -2.26
C GLU A 27 12.68 -14.66 -3.36
N LEU A 28 12.64 -13.36 -3.61
CA LEU A 28 11.80 -12.73 -4.61
C LEU A 28 12.68 -12.00 -5.64
N GLY A 29 12.54 -12.35 -6.90
CA GLY A 29 13.08 -11.60 -8.03
C GLY A 29 12.00 -10.67 -8.61
N LEU A 30 12.33 -9.40 -8.78
CA LEU A 30 11.50 -8.44 -9.51
C LEU A 30 12.06 -8.22 -10.91
N PHE A 31 11.18 -8.31 -11.89
CA PHE A 31 11.53 -8.12 -13.30
C PHE A 31 10.50 -7.21 -13.96
N GLU A 32 10.97 -6.41 -14.87
CA GLU A 32 10.15 -5.63 -15.78
C GLU A 32 10.10 -6.32 -17.15
N MET A 33 8.91 -6.39 -17.74
CA MET A 33 8.75 -6.87 -19.11
C MET A 33 8.97 -5.71 -20.07
N THR A 34 10.05 -5.78 -20.81
CA THR A 34 10.39 -4.80 -21.85
C THR A 34 10.28 -5.42 -23.24
N GLU A 35 10.44 -4.63 -24.31
CA GLU A 35 10.53 -5.16 -25.69
C GLU A 35 11.71 -6.14 -25.87
N ALA A 36 12.77 -5.98 -25.09
CA ALA A 36 13.92 -6.87 -25.09
C ALA A 36 13.74 -8.13 -24.23
N GLY A 37 12.60 -8.29 -23.54
CA GLY A 37 12.29 -9.39 -22.63
C GLY A 37 12.27 -8.99 -21.15
N LEU A 38 12.54 -9.95 -20.26
CA LEU A 38 12.56 -9.73 -18.82
C LEU A 38 13.88 -9.08 -18.39
N VAL A 39 13.79 -7.90 -17.80
CA VAL A 39 14.94 -7.16 -17.22
C VAL A 39 14.78 -7.12 -15.70
N GLY A 40 15.83 -7.49 -14.98
CA GLY A 40 15.83 -7.46 -13.50
C GLY A 40 15.70 -6.03 -12.98
N VAL A 41 14.82 -5.82 -12.01
CA VAL A 41 14.65 -4.53 -11.32
C VAL A 41 15.47 -4.56 -10.02
N PRO A 42 16.59 -3.84 -9.95
CA PRO A 42 17.46 -3.85 -8.77
C PRO A 42 16.81 -3.14 -7.58
N ASP A 43 16.04 -2.09 -7.83
CA ASP A 43 15.35 -1.29 -6.80
C ASP A 43 13.85 -1.18 -7.10
N ALA A 44 13.10 -2.12 -6.53
CA ALA A 44 11.66 -2.19 -6.71
C ALA A 44 10.92 -1.04 -6.04
N SER A 45 11.37 -0.62 -4.85
CA SER A 45 10.75 0.51 -4.14
C SER A 45 10.88 1.80 -4.95
N GLN A 46 12.05 2.04 -5.54
CA GLN A 46 12.26 3.21 -6.40
C GLN A 46 11.35 3.17 -7.62
N LEU A 47 11.19 2.01 -8.25
CA LEU A 47 10.31 1.85 -9.40
C LEU A 47 8.85 2.15 -9.05
N PHE A 48 8.34 1.64 -7.93
CA PHE A 48 6.96 1.89 -7.49
C PHE A 48 6.69 3.36 -7.13
N LEU A 49 7.72 4.13 -6.84
CA LEU A 49 7.62 5.54 -6.44
C LEU A 49 8.00 6.52 -7.55
N THR A 50 8.47 6.03 -8.72
CA THR A 50 8.97 6.87 -9.82
C THR A 50 7.93 7.90 -10.30
N ASP A 51 6.69 7.47 -10.48
CA ASP A 51 5.60 8.31 -10.99
C ASP A 51 4.75 8.95 -9.89
N ARG A 52 5.20 8.85 -8.63
CA ARG A 52 4.48 9.42 -7.48
C ARG A 52 4.35 10.93 -7.61
N ARG A 53 3.12 11.42 -7.52
CA ARG A 53 2.82 12.86 -7.45
C ARG A 53 2.77 13.30 -5.99
N THR A 54 3.70 14.13 -5.58
CA THR A 54 3.70 14.75 -4.25
C THR A 54 2.74 15.93 -4.17
N GLY A 55 2.28 16.25 -2.97
CA GLY A 55 1.35 17.38 -2.74
C GLY A 55 -0.08 17.10 -3.20
N VAL A 56 -0.44 15.84 -3.46
CA VAL A 56 -1.81 15.43 -3.81
C VAL A 56 -2.46 14.81 -2.57
N PRO A 57 -3.67 15.28 -2.16
CA PRO A 57 -4.41 14.65 -1.07
C PRO A 57 -4.75 13.19 -1.36
N GLY A 58 -4.71 12.36 -0.33
CA GLY A 58 -5.04 10.94 -0.43
C GLY A 58 -3.87 10.03 -0.83
N SER A 59 -2.66 10.56 -1.06
CA SER A 59 -1.46 9.75 -1.36
C SER A 59 -0.59 9.61 -0.11
N VAL A 60 -0.13 8.37 0.16
CA VAL A 60 0.81 8.05 1.24
C VAL A 60 1.73 6.91 0.82
N VAL A 61 2.95 6.89 1.34
CA VAL A 61 3.86 5.75 1.17
C VAL A 61 3.76 4.84 2.38
N VAL A 62 3.62 3.55 2.12
CA VAL A 62 3.58 2.50 3.14
C VAL A 62 4.60 1.42 2.79
N PRO A 63 5.26 0.82 3.79
CA PRO A 63 6.08 -0.33 3.56
C PRO A 63 5.26 -1.62 3.58
N THR A 64 5.71 -2.58 2.81
CA THR A 64 5.22 -3.97 2.83
C THR A 64 6.40 -4.93 2.79
N ILE A 65 6.18 -6.17 3.16
CA ILE A 65 7.19 -7.23 3.07
C ILE A 65 6.78 -8.22 1.99
N GLU A 66 7.63 -8.36 1.00
CA GLU A 66 7.48 -9.41 -0.02
C GLU A 66 8.58 -10.45 0.16
N GLY A 67 8.20 -11.63 0.67
CA GLY A 67 9.15 -12.65 1.11
C GLY A 67 9.97 -12.16 2.32
N GLN A 68 11.23 -11.80 2.10
CA GLN A 68 12.09 -11.19 3.11
C GLN A 68 12.51 -9.76 2.77
N ARG A 69 12.04 -9.24 1.65
CA ARG A 69 12.45 -7.94 1.13
C ARG A 69 11.43 -6.87 1.51
N PRO A 70 11.84 -5.80 2.20
CA PRO A 70 10.97 -4.65 2.39
C PRO A 70 10.80 -3.92 1.05
N LEU A 71 9.59 -3.48 0.77
CA LEU A 71 9.24 -2.66 -0.38
C LEU A 71 8.46 -1.45 0.10
N LEU A 72 8.71 -0.29 -0.51
CA LEU A 72 7.86 0.88 -0.36
C LEU A 72 6.92 0.99 -1.54
N VAL A 73 5.65 1.16 -1.25
CA VAL A 73 4.60 1.31 -2.27
C VAL A 73 3.74 2.51 -1.97
N GLU A 74 3.22 3.14 -3.01
CA GLU A 74 2.25 4.21 -2.87
C GLU A 74 0.85 3.63 -2.70
N LEU A 75 0.14 4.13 -1.71
CA LEU A 75 -1.26 3.86 -1.44
C LEU A 75 -2.04 5.14 -1.70
N GLN A 76 -3.08 5.05 -2.50
CA GLN A 76 -3.91 6.17 -2.89
C GLN A 76 -5.35 5.96 -2.43
N ALA A 77 -5.95 6.99 -1.86
CA ALA A 77 -7.35 7.07 -1.52
C ALA A 77 -8.00 8.27 -2.20
N LEU A 78 -9.19 8.08 -2.73
CA LEU A 78 -10.03 9.13 -3.28
C LEU A 78 -11.41 9.06 -2.63
N THR A 79 -11.93 10.20 -2.21
CA THR A 79 -13.28 10.32 -1.67
C THR A 79 -14.10 11.29 -2.51
N ASN A 80 -15.36 10.95 -2.74
CA ASN A 80 -16.30 11.80 -3.44
C ASN A 80 -17.62 11.88 -2.65
N GLN A 81 -18.05 13.08 -2.32
CA GLN A 81 -19.31 13.26 -1.60
C GLN A 81 -20.50 12.94 -2.49
N VAL A 82 -21.42 12.13 -1.98
CA VAL A 82 -22.63 11.75 -2.71
C VAL A 82 -23.90 12.13 -1.95
N ASN A 83 -24.99 12.30 -2.68
CA ASN A 83 -26.29 12.56 -2.07
C ASN A 83 -26.75 11.37 -1.21
N ALA A 84 -27.40 11.65 -0.09
CA ALA A 84 -27.85 10.64 0.87
C ALA A 84 -28.83 9.59 0.29
N SER A 85 -29.41 9.83 -0.88
CA SER A 85 -30.31 8.90 -1.58
C SER A 85 -29.57 7.82 -2.39
N VAL A 86 -28.26 7.92 -2.54
CA VAL A 86 -27.44 6.98 -3.32
C VAL A 86 -26.55 6.19 -2.38
N PRO A 87 -26.54 4.84 -2.45
CA PRO A 87 -25.60 4.04 -1.67
C PRO A 87 -24.16 4.39 -2.02
N ALA A 88 -23.38 4.79 -1.03
CA ALA A 88 -21.98 5.15 -1.22
C ALA A 88 -21.15 3.93 -1.63
N ARG A 89 -20.51 3.99 -2.78
CA ARG A 89 -19.64 2.93 -3.30
C ARG A 89 -18.33 2.90 -2.52
N ARG A 90 -17.86 1.69 -2.21
CA ARG A 90 -16.55 1.46 -1.59
C ARG A 90 -15.79 0.44 -2.42
N SER A 91 -14.60 0.78 -2.88
CA SER A 91 -13.80 -0.06 -3.76
C SER A 91 -12.35 -0.09 -3.30
N ALA A 92 -11.76 -1.28 -3.27
CA ALA A 92 -10.35 -1.48 -2.94
C ALA A 92 -9.66 -2.26 -4.06
N GLN A 93 -8.49 -1.82 -4.46
CA GLN A 93 -7.59 -2.51 -5.40
C GLN A 93 -6.23 -2.72 -4.74
N GLY A 94 -5.73 -3.95 -4.76
CA GLY A 94 -4.50 -4.31 -4.05
C GLY A 94 -4.63 -4.38 -2.53
N LEU A 95 -5.85 -4.25 -1.99
CA LEU A 95 -6.19 -4.25 -0.57
C LEU A 95 -7.40 -5.16 -0.34
N ASP A 96 -7.51 -5.69 0.88
CA ASP A 96 -8.70 -6.43 1.29
C ASP A 96 -9.90 -5.49 1.51
N GLN A 97 -11.04 -5.79 0.86
CA GLN A 97 -12.25 -4.98 0.94
C GLN A 97 -12.86 -4.97 2.35
N GLY A 98 -12.77 -6.08 3.07
CA GLY A 98 -13.24 -6.18 4.45
C GLY A 98 -12.39 -5.32 5.38
N ARG A 99 -11.06 -5.31 5.16
CA ARG A 99 -10.13 -4.46 5.90
C ARG A 99 -10.43 -2.98 5.69
N LEU A 100 -10.62 -2.55 4.43
CA LEU A 100 -11.03 -1.17 4.13
C LEU A 100 -12.32 -0.80 4.86
N SER A 101 -13.33 -1.67 4.83
CA SER A 101 -14.61 -1.41 5.49
C SER A 101 -14.47 -1.29 7.01
N MET A 102 -13.60 -2.09 7.62
CA MET A 102 -13.26 -2.02 9.04
C MET A 102 -12.59 -0.68 9.39
N LEU A 103 -11.59 -0.26 8.62
CA LEU A 103 -10.88 1.00 8.86
C LEU A 103 -11.80 2.22 8.71
N LEU A 104 -12.72 2.22 7.75
CA LEU A 104 -13.74 3.26 7.61
C LEU A 104 -14.61 3.34 8.86
N ALA A 105 -15.05 2.20 9.41
CA ALA A 105 -15.83 2.17 10.63
C ALA A 105 -15.04 2.68 11.86
N VAL A 106 -13.75 2.35 11.95
CA VAL A 106 -12.86 2.87 13.00
C VAL A 106 -12.71 4.39 12.88
N LEU A 107 -12.45 4.93 11.70
CA LEU A 107 -12.34 6.36 11.46
C LEU A 107 -13.61 7.11 11.87
N GLU A 108 -14.79 6.60 11.50
CA GLU A 108 -16.06 7.22 11.87
C GLU A 108 -16.31 7.16 13.38
N ARG A 109 -16.11 6.01 14.02
CA ARG A 109 -16.50 5.81 15.41
C ARG A 109 -15.47 6.27 16.42
N ARG A 110 -14.18 6.18 16.12
CA ARG A 110 -13.08 6.50 17.04
C ARG A 110 -12.42 7.83 16.76
N ALA A 111 -12.15 8.14 15.49
CA ALA A 111 -11.55 9.41 15.10
C ALA A 111 -12.59 10.51 14.79
N ARG A 112 -13.90 10.18 14.74
CA ARG A 112 -14.99 11.10 14.42
C ARG A 112 -14.85 11.76 13.04
N ILE A 113 -14.23 11.03 12.10
CA ILE A 113 -14.09 11.43 10.70
C ILE A 113 -15.27 10.89 9.93
N SER A 114 -16.18 11.75 9.46
CA SER A 114 -17.37 11.33 8.74
C SER A 114 -17.04 10.95 7.30
N LEU A 115 -17.29 9.67 6.97
CA LEU A 115 -17.12 9.10 5.64
C LEU A 115 -18.42 8.47 5.12
N SER A 116 -19.50 8.54 5.91
CA SER A 116 -20.80 7.91 5.60
C SER A 116 -21.48 8.50 4.38
N GLY A 117 -21.26 9.71 4.00
CA GLY A 117 -21.78 10.33 2.78
C GLY A 117 -20.78 10.36 1.61
N HIS A 118 -19.74 9.53 1.64
CA HIS A 118 -18.70 9.55 0.63
C HIS A 118 -18.53 8.20 -0.05
N GLU A 119 -18.44 8.19 -1.37
CA GLU A 119 -17.80 7.11 -2.09
C GLU A 119 -16.33 7.08 -1.73
N VAL A 120 -15.78 5.89 -1.63
CA VAL A 120 -14.37 5.66 -1.28
C VAL A 120 -13.75 4.71 -2.28
N TYR A 121 -12.66 5.16 -2.88
CA TYR A 121 -11.82 4.39 -3.76
C TYR A 121 -10.43 4.33 -3.16
N ALA A 122 -9.89 3.13 -2.98
CA ALA A 122 -8.55 2.91 -2.46
C ALA A 122 -7.77 1.99 -3.40
N SER A 123 -6.53 2.32 -3.68
CA SER A 123 -5.69 1.56 -4.60
C SER A 123 -4.24 1.54 -4.16
N VAL A 124 -3.59 0.40 -4.33
CA VAL A 124 -2.14 0.27 -4.23
C VAL A 124 -1.55 0.40 -5.62
N VAL A 125 -0.61 1.34 -5.77
CA VAL A 125 0.05 1.58 -7.06
C VAL A 125 0.98 0.43 -7.41
N GLY A 126 1.09 0.11 -8.70
CA GLY A 126 2.00 -0.92 -9.20
C GLY A 126 1.47 -2.36 -9.13
N GLY A 127 0.19 -2.57 -8.76
CA GLY A 127 -0.42 -3.90 -8.75
C GLY A 127 0.05 -4.81 -7.60
N VAL A 128 0.74 -4.25 -6.61
CA VAL A 128 1.15 -4.97 -5.39
C VAL A 128 -0.08 -5.24 -4.52
N LYS A 129 -0.14 -6.41 -3.91
CA LYS A 129 -1.20 -6.75 -2.95
C LYS A 129 -0.68 -6.58 -1.52
N LEU A 130 -1.29 -5.67 -0.77
CA LEU A 130 -1.04 -5.53 0.66
C LEU A 130 -1.89 -6.53 1.44
N THR A 131 -1.25 -7.57 1.94
CA THR A 131 -1.90 -8.64 2.71
C THR A 131 -1.68 -8.49 4.21
N GLU A 132 -0.66 -7.73 4.61
CA GLU A 132 -0.32 -7.50 6.00
C GLU A 132 -1.00 -6.25 6.56
N PRO A 133 -1.36 -6.25 7.86
CA PRO A 133 -2.05 -5.12 8.49
C PRO A 133 -1.17 -3.87 8.68
N GLY A 134 0.12 -3.96 8.37
CA GLY A 134 1.07 -2.85 8.54
C GLY A 134 0.74 -1.58 7.76
N ALA A 135 -0.08 -1.68 6.72
CA ALA A 135 -0.53 -0.55 5.91
C ALA A 135 -1.79 0.16 6.44
N ASP A 136 -2.42 -0.34 7.52
CA ASP A 136 -3.69 0.20 8.01
C ASP A 136 -3.63 1.67 8.38
N LEU A 137 -2.61 2.05 9.16
CA LEU A 137 -2.44 3.44 9.57
C LEU A 137 -2.23 4.34 8.35
N GLY A 138 -1.47 3.87 7.36
CA GLY A 138 -1.29 4.57 6.09
C GLY A 138 -2.62 4.75 5.35
N MET A 139 -3.45 3.70 5.28
CA MET A 139 -4.79 3.79 4.69
C MET A 139 -5.67 4.81 5.44
N CYS A 140 -5.66 4.78 6.77
CA CYS A 140 -6.40 5.75 7.58
C CYS A 140 -5.95 7.18 7.26
N LEU A 141 -4.65 7.45 7.22
CA LEU A 141 -4.12 8.78 6.91
C LEU A 141 -4.42 9.21 5.47
N ALA A 142 -4.33 8.30 4.49
CA ALA A 142 -4.71 8.58 3.11
C ALA A 142 -6.20 8.97 3.00
N LEU A 143 -7.10 8.24 3.69
CA LEU A 143 -8.53 8.56 3.72
C LEU A 143 -8.81 9.91 4.38
N VAL A 144 -8.16 10.20 5.51
CA VAL A 144 -8.28 11.51 6.18
C VAL A 144 -7.77 12.62 5.29
N SER A 145 -6.61 12.43 4.67
CA SER A 145 -6.05 13.37 3.70
C SER A 145 -7.00 13.64 2.53
N ALA A 146 -7.59 12.58 1.97
CA ALA A 146 -8.51 12.69 0.85
C ALA A 146 -9.79 13.47 1.23
N VAL A 147 -10.43 13.14 2.37
CA VAL A 147 -11.69 13.79 2.78
C VAL A 147 -11.49 15.23 3.24
N SER A 148 -10.35 15.53 3.87
CA SER A 148 -10.00 16.90 4.29
C SER A 148 -9.37 17.73 3.19
N ASN A 149 -9.04 17.13 2.06
CA ASN A 149 -8.33 17.75 0.94
C ASN A 149 -6.99 18.38 1.33
N ILE A 150 -6.28 17.75 2.28
CA ILE A 150 -4.98 18.20 2.78
C ILE A 150 -3.93 17.14 2.44
N PRO A 151 -2.90 17.46 1.64
CA PRO A 151 -1.85 16.52 1.30
C PRO A 151 -0.98 16.17 2.52
N LEU A 152 -0.49 14.93 2.54
CA LEU A 152 0.51 14.50 3.50
C LEU A 152 1.93 14.92 3.07
N PRO A 153 2.89 15.03 4.02
CA PRO A 153 4.28 15.33 3.67
C PRO A 153 4.86 14.35 2.64
N ALA A 154 5.65 14.85 1.72
CA ALA A 154 6.20 14.06 0.63
C ALA A 154 7.20 12.98 1.10
N ASP A 155 7.88 13.25 2.20
CA ASP A 155 8.90 12.40 2.82
C ASP A 155 8.37 11.55 3.99
N LEU A 156 7.03 11.41 4.10
CA LEU A 156 6.37 10.60 5.12
C LEU A 156 6.19 9.16 4.65
N VAL A 157 6.63 8.21 5.48
CA VAL A 157 6.28 6.78 5.40
C VAL A 157 5.49 6.40 6.62
N VAL A 158 4.38 5.70 6.41
CA VAL A 158 3.46 5.33 7.50
C VAL A 158 3.39 3.82 7.64
N ILE A 159 3.59 3.34 8.86
CA ILE A 159 3.48 1.93 9.20
C ILE A 159 2.76 1.74 10.53
N GLY A 160 1.81 0.81 10.58
CA GLY A 160 1.10 0.45 11.80
C GLY A 160 -0.18 -0.31 11.52
N GLU A 161 -0.51 -1.26 12.39
CA GLU A 161 -1.81 -1.93 12.39
C GLU A 161 -2.81 -1.09 13.19
N VAL A 162 -4.06 -1.02 12.74
CA VAL A 162 -5.13 -0.31 13.45
C VAL A 162 -6.15 -1.31 13.97
N GLY A 163 -6.35 -1.31 15.29
CA GLY A 163 -7.36 -2.14 15.96
C GLY A 163 -8.75 -1.49 16.00
N LEU A 164 -9.78 -2.28 16.30
CA LEU A 164 -11.18 -1.84 16.38
C LEU A 164 -11.44 -0.80 17.47
N ALA A 165 -10.61 -0.74 18.51
CA ALA A 165 -10.70 0.30 19.53
C ALA A 165 -10.05 1.61 19.10
N GLY A 166 -9.41 1.65 17.93
CA GLY A 166 -8.68 2.81 17.39
C GLY A 166 -7.22 2.88 17.83
N GLU A 167 -6.73 1.84 18.51
CA GLU A 167 -5.33 1.75 18.90
C GLU A 167 -4.43 1.43 17.69
N VAL A 168 -3.22 1.96 17.71
CA VAL A 168 -2.17 1.62 16.75
C VAL A 168 -1.26 0.57 17.39
N ARG A 169 -1.04 -0.52 16.67
CA ARG A 169 -0.19 -1.62 17.09
C ARG A 169 1.09 -1.68 16.26
N GLN A 170 2.14 -2.13 16.91
CA GLN A 170 3.39 -2.41 16.27
C GLN A 170 3.26 -3.62 15.35
N VAL A 171 3.92 -3.55 14.20
CA VAL A 171 3.92 -4.61 13.19
C VAL A 171 5.26 -5.35 13.15
N GLY A 172 5.27 -6.52 12.54
CA GLY A 172 6.49 -7.27 12.28
C GLY A 172 7.45 -6.52 11.35
N HIS A 173 8.73 -6.87 11.42
CA HIS A 173 9.77 -6.36 10.51
C HIS A 173 9.95 -4.83 10.47
N LEU A 174 9.48 -4.11 11.48
CA LEU A 174 9.52 -2.64 11.55
C LEU A 174 10.91 -2.07 11.25
N ALA A 175 11.96 -2.62 11.84
CA ALA A 175 13.31 -2.13 11.61
C ALA A 175 13.76 -2.24 10.15
N ARG A 176 13.38 -3.32 9.44
CA ARG A 176 13.68 -3.48 8.01
C ARG A 176 12.93 -2.45 7.16
N CYS A 177 11.66 -2.21 7.46
CA CYS A 177 10.85 -1.22 6.78
C CYS A 177 11.40 0.21 6.97
N LEU A 178 11.81 0.56 8.18
CA LEU A 178 12.40 1.86 8.49
C LEU A 178 13.78 2.05 7.81
N ASN A 179 14.61 1.01 7.76
CA ASN A 179 15.87 1.07 7.04
C ASN A 179 15.66 1.30 5.55
N GLU A 180 14.68 0.64 4.94
CA GLU A 180 14.35 0.84 3.53
C GLU A 180 13.81 2.27 3.26
N ALA A 181 12.94 2.77 4.14
CA ALA A 181 12.44 4.14 4.07
C ALA A 181 13.60 5.16 4.15
N SER A 182 14.49 5.00 5.11
CA SER A 182 15.67 5.87 5.28
C SER A 182 16.61 5.79 4.07
N ARG A 183 16.83 4.59 3.50
CA ARG A 183 17.65 4.40 2.30
C ARG A 183 17.11 5.20 1.10
N LEU A 184 15.80 5.35 1.00
CA LEU A 184 15.13 6.10 -0.08
C LEU A 184 14.90 7.57 0.25
N GLY A 185 15.41 8.06 1.39
CA GLY A 185 15.38 9.48 1.75
C GLY A 185 14.11 9.95 2.44
N PHE A 186 13.25 9.03 2.90
CA PHE A 186 12.12 9.40 3.76
C PHE A 186 12.62 9.72 5.17
N THR A 187 12.12 10.82 5.73
CA THR A 187 12.60 11.39 7.02
C THR A 187 11.52 11.42 8.10
N GLN A 188 10.27 11.17 7.77
CA GLN A 188 9.13 11.17 8.67
C GLN A 188 8.37 9.85 8.67
#